data_66b48ce2b49e9c99b9513a5c7f7ea3c0
#
_entry.id   66b48ce2b49e9c99b9513a5c7f7ea3c0
#
_cell.length_a   1.000
_cell.length_b   1.000
_cell.length_c   1.000
_cell.angle_alpha   90.00
_cell.angle_beta   90.00
_cell.angle_gamma   90.00
#
_symmetry.space_group_name_H-M   'P 1'
#
loop_
_entity.id
_entity.type
_entity.pdbx_description
1 polymer ?
#
loop_
_entity_poly.entity_id
_entity_poly.type
_entity_poly.pdbx_seq_one_letter_code
_entity_poly.pdbx_strand_id
1 'polypeptide(L)'
;MATKLVIVESPTKAQKIGDYLGKGYTVMASVGHIRDLAQPSQVPAADKAKFGKFGVDVNDGFKPYYIVDGDKKRTVSELKSALKNADELYLATDEDREGEAIAWHLVQTLNPEVPVKRMVFHEITKNAINASLNNTRDVDGNMVDAQETRRILDRLYGYELSPVLWRKVGPG
;
A
#
# COMPACT_ATOMS: atom_id res chain seq x y z
N MET A 1 15.11 24.34 4.27
CA MET A 1 15.04 23.51 5.47
C MET A 1 14.72 22.08 5.11
N ALA A 2 15.40 21.16 5.74
CA ALA A 2 15.12 19.73 5.52
C ALA A 2 13.70 19.42 5.98
N THR A 3 12.90 18.86 5.06
CA THR A 3 11.54 18.43 5.34
C THR A 3 11.47 16.92 5.16
N LYS A 4 10.84 16.25 6.11
CA LYS A 4 10.64 14.81 6.07
C LYS A 4 9.16 14.51 5.90
N LEU A 5 8.83 13.66 4.93
CA LEU A 5 7.46 13.23 4.70
C LEU A 5 7.25 11.90 5.42
N VAL A 6 6.20 11.82 6.23
CA VAL A 6 5.78 10.60 6.93
C VAL A 6 4.41 10.21 6.41
N ILE A 7 4.27 8.98 5.95
CA ILE A 7 2.98 8.47 5.44
C ILE A 7 2.49 7.35 6.36
N VAL A 8 1.26 7.49 6.82
CA VAL A 8 0.53 6.50 7.62
C VAL A 8 -0.73 6.07 6.90
N GLU A 9 -1.44 5.05 7.41
CA GLU A 9 -2.63 4.54 6.73
C GLU A 9 -3.92 5.31 7.04
N SER A 10 -3.99 6.06 8.14
CA SER A 10 -5.23 6.74 8.52
C SER A 10 -5.03 8.20 8.90
N PRO A 11 -6.03 9.08 8.64
CA PRO A 11 -5.96 10.49 9.03
C PRO A 11 -5.82 10.69 10.54
N THR A 12 -6.48 9.85 11.34
CA THR A 12 -6.41 9.93 12.81
C THR A 12 -4.98 9.69 13.31
N LYS A 13 -4.32 8.67 12.77
CA LYS A 13 -2.90 8.40 13.08
C LYS A 13 -2.00 9.53 12.61
N ALA A 14 -2.29 10.09 11.42
CA ALA A 14 -1.49 11.18 10.88
C ALA A 14 -1.51 12.39 11.82
N GLN A 15 -2.67 12.72 12.36
CA GLN A 15 -2.79 13.84 13.30
C GLN A 15 -1.99 13.61 14.57
N LYS A 16 -2.14 12.44 15.18
CA LYS A 16 -1.43 12.10 16.43
C LYS A 16 0.10 12.09 16.24
N ILE A 17 0.55 11.44 15.19
CA ILE A 17 1.99 11.34 14.90
C ILE A 17 2.56 12.71 14.56
N GLY A 18 1.82 13.51 13.79
CA GLY A 18 2.21 14.88 13.47
C GLY A 18 2.40 15.75 14.72
N ASP A 19 1.50 15.61 15.70
CA ASP A 19 1.61 16.33 16.97
C ASP A 19 2.87 15.94 17.74
N TYR A 20 3.25 14.66 17.69
CA TYR A 20 4.43 14.16 18.39
C TYR A 20 5.74 14.52 17.68
N LEU A 21 5.76 14.57 16.36
CA LEU A 21 6.97 14.84 15.60
C LEU A 21 7.27 16.34 15.47
N GLY A 22 6.24 17.18 15.39
CA GLY A 22 6.39 18.62 15.34
C GLY A 22 6.94 19.16 14.02
N LYS A 23 7.69 20.24 14.11
CA LYS A 23 8.22 20.94 12.94
C LYS A 23 9.25 20.10 12.18
N GLY A 24 9.34 20.29 10.88
CA GLY A 24 10.26 19.56 10.03
C GLY A 24 9.70 18.26 9.48
N TYR A 25 8.51 17.87 9.93
CA TYR A 25 7.81 16.67 9.49
C TYR A 25 6.46 17.04 8.92
N THR A 26 6.18 16.53 7.73
CA THR A 26 4.84 16.58 7.13
C THR A 26 4.26 15.16 7.22
N VAL A 27 3.18 14.99 7.97
CA VAL A 27 2.55 13.68 8.16
C VAL A 27 1.26 13.64 7.35
N MET A 28 1.14 12.66 6.48
CA MET A 28 -0.01 12.49 5.59
C MET A 28 -0.54 11.07 5.68
N ALA A 29 -1.79 10.88 5.29
CA ALA A 29 -2.45 9.57 5.28
C ALA A 29 -2.66 9.09 3.86
N SER A 30 -2.42 7.78 3.64
CA SER A 30 -2.78 7.11 2.39
C SER A 30 -4.25 6.74 2.33
N VAL A 31 -4.92 6.73 3.47
CA VAL A 31 -6.31 6.27 3.65
C VAL A 31 -6.45 4.82 3.17
N GLY A 32 -5.65 3.94 3.77
CA GLY A 32 -5.58 2.52 3.43
C GLY A 32 -4.74 2.25 2.20
N HIS A 33 -5.10 1.22 1.44
CA HIS A 33 -4.41 0.86 0.21
C HIS A 33 -4.70 1.86 -0.91
N ILE A 34 -3.67 2.20 -1.69
CA ILE A 34 -3.79 3.14 -2.81
C ILE A 34 -3.98 2.44 -4.15
N ARG A 35 -3.65 1.16 -4.25
CA ARG A 35 -3.86 0.39 -5.48
C ARG A 35 -4.28 -1.04 -5.16
N ASP A 36 -4.89 -1.67 -6.15
CA ASP A 36 -5.39 -3.03 -6.04
C ASP A 36 -5.16 -3.78 -7.36
N LEU A 37 -5.43 -5.06 -7.36
CA LEU A 37 -5.44 -5.86 -8.58
C LEU A 37 -6.51 -5.32 -9.52
N ALA A 38 -6.18 -5.20 -10.80
CA ALA A 38 -7.11 -4.68 -11.80
C ALA A 38 -8.32 -5.60 -11.98
N GLN A 39 -9.49 -5.02 -12.18
CA GLN A 39 -10.65 -5.73 -12.66
C GLN A 39 -10.50 -5.94 -14.17
N PRO A 40 -11.17 -6.94 -14.79
CA PRO A 40 -11.02 -7.20 -16.21
C PRO A 40 -11.25 -5.97 -17.11
N SER A 41 -12.21 -5.12 -16.76
CA SER A 41 -12.52 -3.91 -17.51
C SER A 41 -11.43 -2.85 -17.42
N GLN A 42 -10.56 -2.94 -16.44
CA GLN A 42 -9.51 -1.95 -16.15
C GLN A 42 -8.18 -2.29 -16.81
N VAL A 43 -8.05 -3.50 -17.33
CA VAL A 43 -6.83 -3.93 -18.01
C VAL A 43 -6.82 -3.36 -19.43
N PRO A 44 -5.73 -2.68 -19.87
CA PRO A 44 -5.63 -2.17 -21.23
C PRO A 44 -5.75 -3.29 -22.27
N ALA A 45 -6.27 -2.96 -23.45
CA ALA A 45 -6.49 -3.95 -24.52
C ALA A 45 -5.23 -4.74 -24.88
N ALA A 46 -4.07 -4.07 -24.84
CA ALA A 46 -2.79 -4.73 -25.14
C ALA A 46 -2.41 -5.82 -24.12
N ASP A 47 -2.90 -5.69 -22.89
CA ASP A 47 -2.54 -6.61 -21.79
C ASP A 47 -3.64 -7.59 -21.44
N LYS A 48 -4.81 -7.51 -22.08
CA LYS A 48 -5.96 -8.37 -21.77
C LYS A 48 -5.68 -9.85 -21.97
N ALA A 49 -4.87 -10.21 -22.93
CA ALA A 49 -4.51 -11.61 -23.19
C ALA A 49 -3.77 -12.22 -21.98
N LYS A 50 -2.97 -11.42 -21.27
CA LYS A 50 -2.19 -11.89 -20.11
C LYS A 50 -2.95 -11.76 -18.80
N PHE A 51 -3.60 -10.63 -18.57
CA PHE A 51 -4.14 -10.26 -17.25
C PHE A 51 -5.67 -10.17 -17.21
N GLY A 52 -6.33 -10.23 -18.34
CA GLY A 52 -7.72 -9.77 -18.50
C GLY A 52 -8.76 -10.44 -17.62
N LYS A 53 -8.59 -11.71 -17.27
CA LYS A 53 -9.60 -12.46 -16.51
C LYS A 53 -9.53 -12.22 -15.00
N PHE A 54 -8.31 -12.17 -14.45
CA PHE A 54 -8.13 -12.13 -13.00
C PHE A 54 -7.36 -10.90 -12.50
N GLY A 55 -6.81 -10.08 -13.42
CA GLY A 55 -5.83 -9.07 -13.05
C GLY A 55 -4.48 -9.69 -12.70
N VAL A 56 -4.27 -10.96 -13.08
CA VAL A 56 -3.07 -11.74 -12.78
C VAL A 56 -2.72 -12.58 -13.99
N ASP A 57 -1.44 -12.63 -14.35
CA ASP A 57 -0.96 -13.50 -15.44
C ASP A 57 -0.73 -14.91 -14.89
N VAL A 58 -1.71 -15.79 -15.09
CA VAL A 58 -1.65 -17.17 -14.58
C VAL A 58 -0.59 -18.02 -15.28
N ASN A 59 -0.09 -17.60 -16.43
CA ASN A 59 0.93 -18.31 -17.20
C ASN A 59 2.36 -17.82 -16.92
N ASP A 60 2.51 -16.77 -16.11
CA ASP A 60 3.82 -16.19 -15.81
C ASP A 60 3.93 -15.93 -14.29
N GLY A 61 3.96 -17.02 -13.52
CA GLY A 61 4.17 -16.95 -12.07
C GLY A 61 3.10 -16.17 -11.31
N PHE A 62 1.89 -16.04 -11.86
CA PHE A 62 0.79 -15.26 -11.28
C PHE A 62 1.14 -13.79 -11.10
N LYS A 63 1.86 -13.22 -12.06
CA LYS A 63 2.27 -11.82 -12.02
C LYS A 63 1.04 -10.90 -11.94
N PRO A 64 0.96 -10.04 -10.92
CA PRO A 64 -0.20 -9.18 -10.74
C PRO A 64 -0.18 -7.95 -11.65
N TYR A 65 -1.35 -7.48 -12.01
CA TYR A 65 -1.54 -6.19 -12.66
C TYR A 65 -2.21 -5.25 -11.64
N TYR A 66 -1.45 -4.30 -11.13
CA TYR A 66 -1.96 -3.34 -10.14
C TYR A 66 -2.39 -2.04 -10.79
N ILE A 67 -3.47 -1.46 -10.29
CA ILE A 67 -3.91 -0.11 -10.69
C ILE A 67 -4.16 0.73 -9.44
N VAL A 68 -4.01 2.03 -9.59
CA VAL A 68 -4.42 2.99 -8.56
C VAL A 68 -5.94 3.10 -8.62
N ASP A 69 -6.61 2.86 -7.48
CA ASP A 69 -8.05 3.01 -7.40
C ASP A 69 -8.47 4.45 -7.77
N GLY A 70 -9.59 4.58 -8.49
CA GLY A 70 -10.06 5.88 -8.97
C GLY A 70 -10.25 6.91 -7.86
N ASP A 71 -10.76 6.47 -6.71
CA ASP A 71 -10.97 7.29 -5.52
C ASP A 71 -9.66 7.63 -4.78
N LYS A 72 -8.55 6.99 -5.15
CA LYS A 72 -7.23 7.23 -4.55
C LYS A 72 -6.31 8.10 -5.42
N LYS A 73 -6.71 8.41 -6.64
CA LYS A 73 -5.86 9.20 -7.55
C LYS A 73 -5.49 10.57 -6.98
N ARG A 74 -6.44 11.22 -6.34
CA ARG A 74 -6.21 12.51 -5.69
C ARG A 74 -5.22 12.38 -4.52
N THR A 75 -5.41 11.38 -3.67
CA THR A 75 -4.50 11.08 -2.56
C THR A 75 -3.08 10.85 -3.06
N VAL A 76 -2.91 10.03 -4.09
CA VAL A 76 -1.60 9.77 -4.70
C VAL A 76 -0.98 11.04 -5.23
N SER A 77 -1.75 11.89 -5.91
CA SER A 77 -1.27 13.17 -6.43
C SER A 77 -0.78 14.10 -5.31
N GLU A 78 -1.53 14.18 -4.21
CA GLU A 78 -1.15 14.98 -3.05
C GLU A 78 0.12 14.46 -2.39
N LEU A 79 0.26 13.13 -2.26
CA LEU A 79 1.45 12.50 -1.72
C LEU A 79 2.67 12.77 -2.60
N LYS A 80 2.52 12.66 -3.92
CA LYS A 80 3.60 12.97 -4.86
C LYS A 80 4.06 14.42 -4.76
N SER A 81 3.12 15.35 -4.62
CA SER A 81 3.43 16.76 -4.46
C SER A 81 4.21 17.04 -3.19
N ALA A 82 3.80 16.43 -2.08
CA ALA A 82 4.51 16.56 -0.80
C ALA A 82 5.91 15.95 -0.88
N LEU A 83 6.05 14.83 -1.57
CA LEU A 83 7.32 14.12 -1.71
C LEU A 83 8.36 14.96 -2.48
N LYS A 84 7.94 15.77 -3.43
CA LYS A 84 8.84 16.65 -4.18
C LYS A 84 9.58 17.64 -3.29
N ASN A 85 8.98 18.02 -2.18
CA ASN A 85 9.55 18.99 -1.24
C ASN A 85 10.22 18.32 -0.04
N ALA A 86 10.28 16.99 -0.02
CA ALA A 86 10.84 16.22 1.10
C ALA A 86 12.26 15.76 0.79
N ASP A 87 13.09 15.71 1.83
CA ASP A 87 14.47 15.18 1.75
C ASP A 87 14.53 13.70 2.10
N GLU A 88 13.55 13.20 2.84
CA GLU A 88 13.44 11.80 3.22
C GLU A 88 11.97 11.40 3.27
N LEU A 89 11.71 10.12 3.04
CA LEU A 89 10.37 9.53 3.14
C LEU A 89 10.37 8.48 4.25
N TYR A 90 9.46 8.63 5.20
CA TYR A 90 9.22 7.64 6.25
C TYR A 90 7.87 6.99 6.04
N LEU A 91 7.85 5.67 6.07
CA LEU A 91 6.62 4.88 5.95
C LEU A 91 6.29 4.30 7.32
N ALA A 92 5.23 4.82 7.90
CA ALA A 92 4.85 4.55 9.29
C ALA A 92 3.50 3.81 9.39
N THR A 93 3.21 2.97 8.42
CA THR A 93 2.04 2.08 8.43
C THR A 93 2.23 0.98 9.48
N ASP A 94 1.15 0.26 9.83
CA ASP A 94 1.17 -0.78 10.85
C ASP A 94 2.25 -1.83 10.61
N GLU A 95 2.76 -2.41 11.69
CA GLU A 95 3.77 -3.48 11.65
C GLU A 95 3.10 -4.85 11.48
N ASP A 96 2.34 -5.00 10.41
CA ASP A 96 1.75 -6.28 10.02
C ASP A 96 1.90 -6.44 8.50
N ARG A 97 1.48 -7.59 7.99
CA ARG A 97 1.61 -7.89 6.55
C ARG A 97 0.88 -6.86 5.70
N GLU A 98 -0.30 -6.44 6.13
CA GLU A 98 -1.09 -5.44 5.41
C GLU A 98 -0.38 -4.08 5.41
N GLY A 99 0.13 -3.64 6.56
CA GLY A 99 0.88 -2.39 6.68
C GLY A 99 2.15 -2.39 5.85
N GLU A 100 2.87 -3.52 5.81
CA GLU A 100 4.05 -3.67 4.95
C GLU A 100 3.67 -3.60 3.47
N ALA A 101 2.56 -4.24 3.08
CA ALA A 101 2.08 -4.18 1.70
C ALA A 101 1.67 -2.76 1.30
N ILE A 102 1.00 -2.03 2.19
CA ILE A 102 0.66 -0.62 1.96
C ILE A 102 1.94 0.19 1.73
N ALA A 103 2.95 0.00 2.56
CA ALA A 103 4.24 0.68 2.43
C ALA A 103 4.89 0.37 1.08
N TRP A 104 4.90 -0.89 0.67
CA TRP A 104 5.47 -1.33 -0.60
C TRP A 104 4.73 -0.70 -1.79
N HIS A 105 3.39 -0.71 -1.76
CA HIS A 105 2.59 -0.08 -2.83
C HIS A 105 2.86 1.43 -2.92
N LEU A 106 3.06 2.09 -1.80
CA LEU A 106 3.42 3.51 -1.77
C LEU A 106 4.77 3.75 -2.46
N VAL A 107 5.78 2.95 -2.15
CA VAL A 107 7.10 3.05 -2.80
C VAL A 107 6.98 2.84 -4.30
N GLN A 108 6.27 1.79 -4.71
CA GLN A 108 6.08 1.46 -6.12
C GLN A 108 5.34 2.56 -6.89
N THR A 109 4.33 3.16 -6.28
CA THR A 109 3.48 4.16 -6.92
C THR A 109 4.13 5.55 -6.93
N LEU A 110 4.72 5.95 -5.82
CA LEU A 110 5.33 7.28 -5.69
C LEU A 110 6.72 7.37 -6.32
N ASN A 111 7.39 6.24 -6.47
CA ASN A 111 8.73 6.15 -7.06
C ASN A 111 9.68 7.22 -6.49
N PRO A 112 9.94 7.19 -5.16
CA PRO A 112 10.71 8.24 -4.50
C PRO A 112 12.17 8.27 -4.94
N GLU A 113 12.71 9.48 -5.10
CA GLU A 113 14.12 9.71 -5.41
C GLU A 113 14.93 10.03 -4.16
N VAL A 114 14.27 10.05 -2.99
CA VAL A 114 14.87 10.34 -1.69
C VAL A 114 15.01 9.04 -0.89
N PRO A 115 15.85 9.04 0.17
CA PRO A 115 15.93 7.85 1.04
C PRO A 115 14.57 7.50 1.63
N VAL A 116 14.25 6.20 1.62
CA VAL A 116 12.99 5.66 2.14
C VAL A 116 13.30 4.83 3.38
N LYS A 117 12.60 5.12 4.47
CA LYS A 117 12.80 4.44 5.75
C LYS A 117 11.46 3.97 6.30
N ARG A 118 11.45 2.74 6.82
CA ARG A 118 10.27 2.15 7.45
C ARG A 118 10.33 2.41 8.94
N MET A 119 9.34 3.17 9.45
CA MET A 119 9.18 3.39 10.90
C MET A 119 8.27 2.31 11.45
N VAL A 120 8.70 1.67 12.52
CA VAL A 120 7.94 0.62 13.19
C VAL A 120 7.80 0.97 14.66
N PHE A 121 6.58 0.99 15.16
CA PHE A 121 6.27 1.24 16.56
C PHE A 121 5.05 0.42 16.96
N HIS A 122 5.01 -0.01 18.22
CA HIS A 122 3.95 -0.86 18.74
C HIS A 122 2.84 -0.07 19.43
N GLU A 123 3.08 1.19 19.72
CA GLU A 123 2.11 2.08 20.35
C GLU A 123 2.29 3.50 19.84
N ILE A 124 1.20 4.28 19.85
CA ILE A 124 1.25 5.67 19.41
C ILE A 124 1.44 6.56 20.65
N THR A 125 2.68 6.63 21.11
CA THR A 125 3.12 7.51 22.19
C THR A 125 4.29 8.33 21.68
N LYS A 126 4.53 9.48 22.31
CA LYS A 126 5.64 10.35 21.91
C LYS A 126 6.98 9.63 21.98
N ASN A 127 7.20 8.87 23.05
CA ASN A 127 8.45 8.12 23.23
C ASN A 127 8.64 7.03 22.18
N ALA A 128 7.57 6.26 21.90
CA ALA A 128 7.63 5.20 20.89
C ALA A 128 7.86 5.76 19.49
N ILE A 129 7.20 6.84 19.14
CA ILE A 129 7.36 7.48 17.83
C ILE A 129 8.79 8.04 17.67
N ASN A 130 9.30 8.73 18.67
CA ASN A 130 10.66 9.27 18.63
C ASN A 130 11.71 8.15 18.58
N ALA A 131 11.50 7.07 19.32
CA ALA A 131 12.39 5.90 19.29
C ALA A 131 12.40 5.26 17.90
N SER A 132 11.26 5.19 17.23
CA SER A 132 11.14 4.58 15.90
C SER A 132 11.91 5.35 14.82
N LEU A 133 12.11 6.65 14.99
CA LEU A 133 12.93 7.46 14.08
C LEU A 133 14.40 7.01 14.09
N ASN A 134 14.86 6.49 15.20
CA ASN A 134 16.26 6.06 15.38
C ASN A 134 16.45 4.56 15.09
N ASN A 135 15.37 3.83 14.84
CA ASN A 135 15.37 2.39 14.61
C ASN A 135 14.59 2.04 13.35
N THR A 136 14.89 2.75 12.27
CA THR A 136 14.24 2.50 10.98
C THR A 136 14.84 1.27 10.29
N ARG A 137 14.07 0.68 9.39
CA ARG A 137 14.51 -0.45 8.57
C ARG A 137 13.98 -0.30 7.14
N ASP A 138 14.31 -1.25 6.30
CA ASP A 138 13.73 -1.33 4.96
C ASP A 138 12.36 -2.02 5.01
N VAL A 139 11.58 -1.86 3.96
CA VAL A 139 10.32 -2.59 3.79
C VAL A 139 10.63 -4.09 3.73
N ASP A 140 9.90 -4.89 4.50
CA ASP A 140 10.09 -6.34 4.56
C ASP A 140 9.42 -7.02 3.37
N GLY A 141 10.22 -7.39 2.37
CA GLY A 141 9.73 -8.03 1.15
C GLY A 141 9.03 -9.36 1.38
N ASN A 142 9.45 -10.12 2.39
CA ASN A 142 8.80 -11.40 2.70
C ASN A 142 7.37 -11.21 3.22
N MET A 143 7.15 -10.20 4.05
CA MET A 143 5.81 -9.86 4.52
C MET A 143 4.92 -9.35 3.38
N VAL A 144 5.49 -8.56 2.47
CA VAL A 144 4.79 -8.07 1.28
C VAL A 144 4.39 -9.23 0.39
N ASP A 145 5.31 -10.14 0.09
CA ASP A 145 5.05 -11.31 -0.76
C ASP A 145 3.96 -12.19 -0.16
N ALA A 146 3.98 -12.41 1.15
CA ALA A 146 2.95 -13.19 1.83
C ALA A 146 1.57 -12.55 1.69
N GLN A 147 1.47 -11.24 1.88
CA GLN A 147 0.20 -10.52 1.77
C GLN A 147 -0.30 -10.47 0.32
N GLU A 148 0.57 -10.19 -0.63
CA GLU A 148 0.19 -10.10 -2.04
C GLU A 148 -0.16 -11.46 -2.63
N THR A 149 0.53 -12.52 -2.22
CA THR A 149 0.18 -13.89 -2.59
C THR A 149 -1.24 -14.22 -2.10
N ARG A 150 -1.57 -13.86 -0.87
CA ARG A 150 -2.90 -14.07 -0.32
C ARG A 150 -3.96 -13.30 -1.12
N ARG A 151 -3.70 -12.04 -1.50
CA ARG A 151 -4.63 -11.24 -2.31
C ARG A 151 -4.88 -11.90 -3.67
N ILE A 152 -3.83 -12.40 -4.31
CA ILE A 152 -3.93 -13.10 -5.59
C ILE A 152 -4.76 -14.37 -5.45
N LEU A 153 -4.48 -15.18 -4.43
CA LEU A 153 -5.22 -16.39 -4.15
C LEU A 153 -6.69 -16.12 -3.87
N ASP A 154 -6.99 -15.10 -3.07
CA ASP A 154 -8.37 -14.70 -2.78
C ASP A 154 -9.10 -14.27 -4.05
N ARG A 155 -8.43 -13.54 -4.95
CA ARG A 155 -9.00 -13.14 -6.24
C ARG A 155 -9.31 -14.34 -7.12
N LEU A 156 -8.37 -15.25 -7.27
CA LEU A 156 -8.54 -16.48 -8.08
C LEU A 156 -9.64 -17.36 -7.49
N TYR A 157 -9.64 -17.54 -6.18
CA TYR A 157 -10.63 -18.32 -5.46
C TYR A 157 -12.04 -17.72 -5.66
N GLY A 158 -12.18 -16.41 -5.51
CA GLY A 158 -13.45 -15.73 -5.70
C GLY A 158 -14.03 -15.89 -7.09
N TYR A 159 -13.18 -15.83 -8.13
CA TYR A 159 -13.66 -15.96 -9.51
C TYR A 159 -13.91 -17.40 -9.96
N GLU A 160 -13.16 -18.35 -9.44
CA GLU A 160 -13.30 -19.75 -9.87
C GLU A 160 -14.29 -20.56 -9.02
N LEU A 161 -14.30 -20.34 -7.71
CA LEU A 161 -15.10 -21.14 -6.80
C LEU A 161 -16.44 -20.52 -6.41
N SER A 162 -16.52 -19.20 -6.35
CA SER A 162 -17.77 -18.53 -5.94
C SER A 162 -18.96 -18.91 -6.85
N PRO A 163 -18.83 -18.92 -8.19
CA PRO A 163 -19.92 -19.39 -9.06
C PRO A 163 -20.30 -20.85 -8.82
N VAL A 164 -19.33 -21.72 -8.55
CA VAL A 164 -19.57 -23.13 -8.27
C VAL A 164 -20.34 -23.30 -6.96
N LEU A 165 -19.97 -22.58 -5.93
CA LEU A 165 -20.67 -22.61 -4.63
C LEU A 165 -22.12 -22.12 -4.76
N TRP A 166 -22.36 -21.06 -5.53
CA TRP A 166 -23.68 -20.56 -5.79
C TRP A 166 -24.57 -21.60 -6.49
N ARG A 167 -24.02 -22.32 -7.46
CA ARG A 167 -24.77 -23.37 -8.18
C ARG A 167 -25.12 -24.55 -7.28
N LYS A 168 -24.22 -24.93 -6.36
CA LYS A 168 -24.43 -26.09 -5.48
C LYS A 168 -25.29 -25.79 -4.28
N VAL A 169 -25.12 -24.60 -3.68
CA VAL A 169 -25.88 -24.19 -2.50
C VAL A 169 -27.21 -23.58 -2.87
N GLY A 170 -27.26 -22.91 -4.02
CA GLY A 170 -28.44 -22.27 -4.58
C GLY A 170 -29.03 -21.16 -3.72
N PRO A 171 -29.79 -20.21 -4.30
CA PRO A 171 -30.72 -19.44 -3.51
C PRO A 171 -31.87 -20.41 -3.19
N GLY A 172 -31.92 -20.84 -1.99
CA GLY A 172 -32.95 -21.78 -1.54
C GLY A 172 -34.34 -21.28 -1.88
#